data_81838ecc8945b15c16f88698c73ff455
#
_entry.id   81838ecc8945b15c16f88698c73ff455
#
_cell.length_a   1.000
_cell.length_b   1.000
_cell.length_c   1.000
_cell.angle_alpha   90.00
_cell.angle_beta   90.00
_cell.angle_gamma   90.00
#
_symmetry.space_group_name_H-M   'P 1'
#
loop_
_entity.id
_entity.type
_entity.pdbx_description
1 polymer ?
#
loop_
_entity_poly.entity_id
_entity_poly.type
_entity_poly.pdbx_seq_one_letter_code
_entity_poly.pdbx_strand_id
1 'polypeptide(L)'
;MAQTNLPAGHPLAAKIYGAAVFAEYVTTPSFTNRLTGPAPNLSSAVGVLEKMQTSQHYPFVRITDLSKGGGDTVSVDCFNILEGRPAMGDAKINGRMMSLSSSSMDLTLNQFRLGVDSGGRMAQQRTIHDLRTVAKAGLGGISTRYMDQVKLVHMAGARGSQNGMEWVVPLASDPEFASIMVNTLKAPTYNRHFYAGDATALSNLDTADYLKLSDLDRLRTLIDEGDNPLQPVKLDGDFAADEDPLWILLVSPRVYGNLLRQTGTSAIRTFQQNARERGAKNPLFTGTVGLWNGILVKKMPRTFIEFVSNEVVTTATSAAAYTETTTTVANLGANYPVHRCILLGAQAFAEAFGKDSATGTHFNWNEELTDHKNVVEFSVRAIGGFSKLRFKNKSGVDYDNGVAVIDTVAPSPNVALA
;
A
#
# COMPACT_ATOMS: atom_id res chain seq x y z
N MET A 1 24.43 -18.78 30.80
CA MET A 1 24.42 -17.69 29.83
C MET A 1 24.12 -16.42 30.61
N ALA A 2 24.99 -15.41 30.54
CA ALA A 2 24.79 -14.15 31.23
C ALA A 2 23.65 -13.42 30.55
N GLN A 3 22.52 -13.29 31.23
CA GLN A 3 21.36 -12.52 30.78
C GLN A 3 21.65 -11.05 31.04
N THR A 4 21.72 -10.23 29.99
CA THR A 4 21.86 -8.78 30.14
C THR A 4 20.55 -8.22 30.70
N ASN A 5 20.50 -8.03 32.00
CA ASN A 5 19.34 -7.55 32.71
C ASN A 5 19.40 -6.01 32.75
N LEU A 6 18.76 -5.36 31.78
CA LEU A 6 18.63 -3.90 31.73
C LEU A 6 17.34 -3.48 32.49
N PRO A 7 17.42 -2.58 33.44
CA PRO A 7 16.23 -2.13 34.16
C PRO A 7 15.30 -1.35 33.24
N ALA A 8 14.01 -1.34 33.55
CA ALA A 8 13.00 -0.57 32.82
C ALA A 8 13.36 0.92 32.81
N GLY A 9 13.20 1.59 31.66
CA GLY A 9 13.52 3.01 31.48
C GLY A 9 15.01 3.32 31.21
N HIS A 10 15.88 2.32 31.07
CA HIS A 10 17.29 2.56 30.77
C HIS A 10 17.46 3.03 29.30
N PRO A 11 18.24 4.12 29.03
CA PRO A 11 18.39 4.68 27.66
C PRO A 11 18.93 3.68 26.63
N LEU A 12 19.78 2.72 27.04
CA LEU A 12 20.28 1.66 26.19
C LEU A 12 19.18 0.66 25.80
N ALA A 13 18.23 0.39 26.71
CA ALA A 13 17.10 -0.47 26.41
C ALA A 13 16.21 0.16 25.31
N ALA A 14 15.92 1.45 25.42
CA ALA A 14 15.15 2.18 24.41
C ALA A 14 15.77 2.11 23.01
N LYS A 15 17.09 2.28 22.89
CA LYS A 15 17.80 2.17 21.59
C LYS A 15 17.79 0.76 21.03
N ILE A 16 18.09 -0.24 21.85
CA ILE A 16 18.19 -1.63 21.42
C ILE A 16 16.81 -2.16 21.01
N TYR A 17 15.79 -1.93 21.83
CA TYR A 17 14.44 -2.40 21.54
C TYR A 17 13.78 -1.61 20.41
N GLY A 18 14.00 -0.30 20.30
CA GLY A 18 13.52 0.51 19.17
C GLY A 18 14.06 0.04 17.83
N ALA A 19 15.37 -0.21 17.75
CA ALA A 19 15.98 -0.78 16.54
C ALA A 19 15.48 -2.19 16.25
N ALA A 20 15.28 -3.03 17.29
CA ALA A 20 14.75 -4.38 17.13
C ALA A 20 13.30 -4.38 16.63
N VAL A 21 12.43 -3.48 17.11
CA VAL A 21 11.04 -3.35 16.63
C VAL A 21 11.02 -2.90 15.17
N PHE A 22 11.87 -1.97 14.76
CA PHE A 22 11.97 -1.58 13.35
C PHE A 22 12.45 -2.73 12.46
N ALA A 23 13.49 -3.47 12.89
CA ALA A 23 13.96 -4.64 12.17
C ALA A 23 12.88 -5.71 12.06
N GLU A 24 12.11 -5.93 13.13
CA GLU A 24 10.97 -6.85 13.13
C GLU A 24 9.86 -6.38 12.17
N TYR A 25 9.55 -5.09 12.14
CA TYR A 25 8.62 -4.52 11.17
C TYR A 25 9.06 -4.77 9.73
N VAL A 26 10.32 -4.49 9.40
CA VAL A 26 10.86 -4.69 8.04
C VAL A 26 10.90 -6.16 7.64
N THR A 27 11.21 -7.05 8.58
CA THR A 27 11.32 -8.51 8.33
C THR A 27 10.00 -9.26 8.48
N THR A 28 9.00 -8.68 9.18
CA THR A 28 7.68 -9.31 9.32
C THR A 28 7.06 -9.51 7.93
N PRO A 29 6.44 -10.68 7.65
CA PRO A 29 5.84 -10.97 6.36
C PRO A 29 4.55 -10.15 6.15
N SER A 30 4.71 -8.86 5.96
CA SER A 30 3.69 -7.92 5.51
C SER A 30 3.61 -7.98 3.98
N PHE A 31 2.41 -7.80 3.43
CA PHE A 31 2.28 -7.74 1.98
C PHE A 31 2.96 -6.49 1.40
N THR A 32 3.00 -5.39 2.15
CA THR A 32 3.62 -4.13 1.73
C THR A 32 5.15 -4.21 1.75
N ASN A 33 5.74 -4.82 2.77
CA ASN A 33 7.19 -4.95 2.86
C ASN A 33 7.80 -5.79 1.72
N ARG A 34 7.06 -6.78 1.21
CA ARG A 34 7.49 -7.58 0.04
C ARG A 34 7.42 -6.82 -1.28
N LEU A 35 6.66 -5.74 -1.33
CA LEU A 35 6.50 -4.86 -2.50
C LEU A 35 7.38 -3.60 -2.40
N THR A 36 8.23 -3.51 -1.37
CA THR A 36 9.23 -2.44 -1.21
C THR A 36 10.58 -2.95 -1.70
N GLY A 37 11.21 -2.18 -2.56
CA GLY A 37 12.51 -2.54 -3.13
C GLY A 37 13.67 -2.39 -2.13
N PRO A 38 14.86 -2.88 -2.50
CA PRO A 38 16.07 -2.71 -1.72
C PRO A 38 16.46 -1.22 -1.64
N ALA A 39 17.17 -0.85 -0.56
CA ALA A 39 17.77 0.47 -0.46
C ALA A 39 18.90 0.63 -1.49
N PRO A 40 19.10 1.81 -2.09
CA PRO A 40 20.18 2.02 -3.05
C PRO A 40 21.55 1.83 -2.38
N ASN A 41 22.48 1.24 -3.11
CA ASN A 41 23.87 1.17 -2.69
C ASN A 41 24.50 2.57 -2.79
N LEU A 42 24.92 3.13 -1.66
CA LEU A 42 25.53 4.47 -1.52
C LEU A 42 26.91 4.62 -2.20
N SER A 43 27.37 3.63 -2.94
CA SER A 43 28.74 3.62 -3.53
C SER A 43 28.87 4.40 -4.84
N SER A 44 27.77 4.91 -5.42
CA SER A 44 27.83 5.75 -6.63
C SER A 44 27.77 7.23 -6.28
N ALA A 45 28.61 8.06 -6.90
CA ALA A 45 28.67 9.50 -6.68
C ALA A 45 27.36 10.26 -6.97
N VAL A 46 26.43 9.64 -7.68
CA VAL A 46 25.08 10.12 -7.96
C VAL A 46 24.17 9.96 -6.73
N GLY A 47 24.41 8.97 -5.90
CA GLY A 47 23.60 8.70 -4.70
C GLY A 47 23.74 9.73 -3.57
N VAL A 48 24.68 10.68 -3.68
CA VAL A 48 24.86 11.76 -2.69
C VAL A 48 23.80 12.86 -2.84
N LEU A 49 23.22 12.99 -4.02
CA LEU A 49 22.19 14.00 -4.33
C LEU A 49 20.76 13.45 -4.21
N GLU A 50 20.59 12.13 -4.17
CA GLU A 50 19.29 11.50 -4.00
C GLU A 50 18.98 11.30 -2.52
N LYS A 51 17.76 11.63 -2.11
CA LYS A 51 17.23 11.26 -0.80
C LYS A 51 17.37 9.74 -0.65
N MET A 52 17.77 9.24 0.51
CA MET A 52 17.83 7.79 0.79
C MET A 52 16.43 7.18 0.64
N GLN A 53 16.14 6.72 -0.55
CA GLN A 53 14.90 6.06 -0.89
C GLN A 53 15.17 4.68 -1.47
N THR A 54 14.20 3.77 -1.35
CA THR A 54 14.25 2.45 -1.98
C THR A 54 14.07 2.54 -3.49
N SER A 55 14.29 1.43 -4.21
CA SER A 55 14.18 1.38 -5.67
C SER A 55 12.84 1.92 -6.18
N GLN A 56 12.89 2.76 -7.19
CA GLN A 56 11.73 3.35 -7.87
C GLN A 56 10.97 2.36 -8.77
N HIS A 57 11.54 1.19 -9.03
CA HIS A 57 10.92 0.15 -9.86
C HIS A 57 9.90 -0.69 -9.11
N TYR A 58 9.83 -0.54 -7.80
CA TYR A 58 8.87 -1.23 -6.93
C TYR A 58 7.64 -0.38 -6.66
N PRO A 59 6.50 -1.00 -6.29
CA PRO A 59 5.28 -0.28 -5.97
C PRO A 59 5.40 0.67 -4.78
N PHE A 60 6.14 0.27 -3.74
CA PHE A 60 6.32 1.06 -2.53
C PHE A 60 7.71 1.69 -2.48
N VAL A 61 7.74 3.01 -2.39
CA VAL A 61 8.96 3.80 -2.22
C VAL A 61 9.07 4.23 -0.78
N ARG A 62 10.12 3.76 -0.09
CA ARG A 62 10.39 4.10 1.31
C ARG A 62 11.48 5.16 1.41
N ILE A 63 11.18 6.26 2.11
CA ILE A 63 12.09 7.37 2.37
C ILE A 63 12.48 7.32 3.85
N THR A 64 13.76 7.09 4.15
CA THR A 64 14.26 6.92 5.51
C THR A 64 15.25 7.99 5.97
N ASP A 65 15.66 8.89 5.08
CA ASP A 65 16.64 9.93 5.40
C ASP A 65 16.00 11.27 5.76
N LEU A 66 15.24 11.29 6.83
CA LEU A 66 14.62 12.48 7.39
C LEU A 66 15.32 12.94 8.69
N SER A 67 16.65 12.77 8.75
CA SER A 67 17.42 12.98 9.98
C SER A 67 17.73 14.46 10.30
N LYS A 68 17.50 15.39 9.38
CA LYS A 68 17.97 16.80 9.50
C LYS A 68 16.88 17.86 9.27
N GLY A 69 15.63 17.50 9.11
CA GLY A 69 14.60 18.47 8.79
C GLY A 69 13.84 18.96 10.02
N GLY A 70 13.85 20.25 10.28
CA GLY A 70 12.73 20.87 10.96
C GLY A 70 11.60 20.98 9.92
N GLY A 71 10.52 20.22 10.11
CA GLY A 71 9.37 20.19 9.22
C GLY A 71 8.60 18.88 9.35
N ASP A 72 7.31 18.97 9.17
CA ASP A 72 6.37 17.86 9.22
C ASP A 72 5.95 17.35 7.83
N THR A 73 6.56 17.88 6.77
CA THR A 73 6.23 17.56 5.37
C THR A 73 7.47 17.14 4.58
N VAL A 74 7.30 16.17 3.70
CA VAL A 74 8.29 15.69 2.74
C VAL A 74 7.74 15.87 1.34
N SER A 75 8.42 16.63 0.49
CA SER A 75 8.02 16.78 -0.90
C SER A 75 8.60 15.66 -1.76
N VAL A 76 7.75 15.07 -2.60
CA VAL A 76 8.11 14.08 -3.61
C VAL A 76 7.85 14.70 -4.97
N ASP A 77 8.89 14.79 -5.81
CA ASP A 77 8.83 15.44 -7.10
C ASP A 77 8.75 14.41 -8.24
N CYS A 78 7.99 14.74 -9.27
CA CYS A 78 7.89 13.97 -10.52
C CYS A 78 8.16 14.92 -11.71
N PHE A 79 8.96 14.44 -12.66
CA PHE A 79 9.19 15.15 -13.91
C PHE A 79 8.39 14.48 -15.03
N ASN A 80 7.61 15.28 -15.74
CA ASN A 80 6.85 14.78 -16.90
C ASN A 80 7.80 14.51 -18.07
N ILE A 81 7.42 13.54 -18.91
CA ILE A 81 8.18 13.19 -20.12
C ILE A 81 8.25 14.40 -21.06
N LEU A 82 9.45 14.66 -21.57
CA LEU A 82 9.68 15.73 -22.55
C LEU A 82 9.06 15.32 -23.88
N GLU A 83 8.28 16.22 -24.45
CA GLU A 83 7.69 16.08 -25.78
C GLU A 83 8.07 17.27 -26.64
N GLY A 84 8.55 16.98 -27.85
CA GLY A 84 8.91 18.02 -28.77
C GLY A 84 9.31 17.47 -30.13
N ARG A 85 9.48 18.35 -31.08
CA ARG A 85 9.92 18.01 -32.42
C ARG A 85 11.39 18.39 -32.62
N PRO A 86 12.22 17.52 -33.20
CA PRO A 86 13.62 17.86 -33.48
C PRO A 86 13.70 19.02 -34.49
N ALA A 87 14.71 19.86 -34.37
CA ALA A 87 15.09 20.79 -35.42
C ALA A 87 15.92 20.02 -36.46
N MET A 88 15.54 20.05 -37.73
CA MET A 88 16.23 19.33 -38.81
C MET A 88 17.09 20.29 -39.63
N GLY A 89 18.24 19.76 -40.10
CA GLY A 89 19.18 20.53 -40.93
C GLY A 89 19.67 21.82 -40.25
N ASP A 90 19.75 22.90 -40.99
CA ASP A 90 20.22 24.22 -40.52
C ASP A 90 19.12 25.02 -39.76
N ALA A 91 17.98 24.37 -39.43
CA ALA A 91 16.89 25.04 -38.73
C ALA A 91 17.34 25.44 -37.29
N LYS A 92 17.09 26.67 -36.89
CA LYS A 92 17.43 27.14 -35.54
C LYS A 92 16.58 26.45 -34.50
N ILE A 93 17.20 25.99 -33.42
CA ILE A 93 16.54 25.37 -32.27
C ILE A 93 15.78 26.40 -31.40
N ASN A 94 16.12 27.69 -31.53
CA ASN A 94 15.44 28.76 -30.83
C ASN A 94 13.94 28.79 -31.18
N GLY A 95 13.09 28.79 -30.16
CA GLY A 95 11.62 28.70 -30.29
C GLY A 95 11.08 27.30 -30.43
N ARG A 96 11.96 26.25 -30.46
CA ARG A 96 11.57 24.83 -30.42
C ARG A 96 12.08 24.09 -29.16
N MET A 97 12.62 24.86 -28.19
CA MET A 97 13.04 24.28 -26.93
C MET A 97 11.83 23.70 -26.18
N MET A 98 12.00 22.49 -25.67
CA MET A 98 11.04 21.82 -24.83
C MET A 98 11.10 22.42 -23.42
N SER A 99 9.96 22.64 -22.79
CA SER A 99 9.91 23.04 -21.39
C SER A 99 9.89 21.81 -20.49
N LEU A 100 10.72 21.80 -19.47
CA LEU A 100 10.66 20.81 -18.41
C LEU A 100 9.50 21.16 -17.49
N SER A 101 8.50 20.28 -17.40
CA SER A 101 7.40 20.43 -16.46
C SER A 101 7.60 19.43 -15.31
N SER A 102 7.45 19.92 -14.08
CA SER A 102 7.52 19.09 -12.87
C SER A 102 6.24 19.25 -12.05
N SER A 103 5.91 18.24 -11.33
CA SER A 103 4.83 18.23 -10.35
C SER A 103 5.36 17.72 -9.03
N SER A 104 4.95 18.31 -7.92
CA SER A 104 5.34 17.91 -6.58
C SER A 104 4.11 17.51 -5.76
N MET A 105 4.31 16.62 -4.84
CA MET A 105 3.34 16.19 -3.85
C MET A 105 3.96 16.25 -2.46
N ASP A 106 3.25 16.88 -1.53
CA ASP A 106 3.68 16.96 -0.13
C ASP A 106 3.07 15.80 0.67
N LEU A 107 3.93 15.11 1.40
CA LEU A 107 3.60 14.02 2.31
C LEU A 107 3.78 14.50 3.76
N THR A 108 2.69 14.64 4.49
CA THR A 108 2.70 15.04 5.89
C THR A 108 3.10 13.87 6.78
N LEU A 109 3.96 14.15 7.77
CA LEU A 109 4.40 13.21 8.78
C LEU A 109 3.67 13.46 10.08
N ASN A 110 3.35 12.39 10.81
CA ASN A 110 2.81 12.50 12.15
C ASN A 110 3.38 11.40 13.05
N GLN A 111 3.33 11.62 14.34
CA GLN A 111 3.72 10.64 15.35
C GLN A 111 2.55 9.74 15.68
N PHE A 112 2.76 8.43 15.63
CA PHE A 112 1.84 7.47 16.22
C PHE A 112 2.48 6.74 17.41
N ARG A 113 1.66 6.38 18.39
CA ARG A 113 2.08 5.68 19.60
C ARG A 113 1.12 4.54 19.89
N LEU A 114 1.67 3.39 20.21
CA LEU A 114 0.92 2.21 20.61
C LEU A 114 1.46 1.75 21.96
N GLY A 115 0.59 1.48 22.90
CA GLY A 115 0.97 1.07 24.24
C GLY A 115 0.24 -0.19 24.69
N VAL A 116 0.88 -0.94 25.58
CA VAL A 116 0.32 -2.09 26.27
C VAL A 116 0.71 -2.05 27.74
N ASP A 117 -0.24 -2.32 28.59
CA ASP A 117 -0.04 -2.53 30.03
C ASP A 117 0.22 -4.01 30.31
N SER A 118 1.27 -4.31 31.04
CA SER A 118 1.61 -5.67 31.46
C SER A 118 0.92 -6.13 32.75
N GLY A 119 0.11 -5.26 33.35
CA GLY A 119 -0.46 -5.50 34.68
C GLY A 119 0.55 -5.37 35.83
N GLY A 120 0.09 -5.54 37.04
CA GLY A 120 0.93 -5.41 38.24
C GLY A 120 1.82 -6.65 38.46
N ARG A 121 2.69 -6.54 39.50
CA ARG A 121 3.60 -7.62 39.92
C ARG A 121 2.90 -8.94 40.22
N MET A 122 1.66 -8.91 40.71
CA MET A 122 0.88 -10.13 40.92
C MET A 122 0.45 -10.80 39.61
N ALA A 123 0.24 -10.05 38.54
CA ALA A 123 -0.03 -10.60 37.22
C ALA A 123 1.20 -11.34 36.69
N GLN A 124 2.40 -10.76 36.81
CA GLN A 124 3.67 -11.39 36.47
C GLN A 124 3.93 -12.65 37.32
N GLN A 125 3.63 -12.62 38.60
CA GLN A 125 3.81 -13.77 39.52
C GLN A 125 2.90 -14.96 39.16
N ARG A 126 1.71 -14.69 38.64
CA ARG A 126 0.72 -15.71 38.27
C ARG A 126 0.96 -16.37 36.90
N THR A 127 1.83 -15.80 36.08
CA THR A 127 2.17 -16.33 34.77
C THR A 127 3.62 -16.81 34.70
N ILE A 128 3.86 -17.89 33.97
CA ILE A 128 5.19 -18.40 33.66
C ILE A 128 5.84 -17.59 32.54
N HIS A 129 5.02 -16.84 31.77
CA HIS A 129 5.50 -16.10 30.61
C HIS A 129 6.18 -14.80 31.03
N ASP A 130 7.25 -14.44 30.31
CA ASP A 130 7.83 -13.09 30.38
C ASP A 130 6.93 -12.11 29.63
N LEU A 131 6.15 -11.34 30.40
CA LEU A 131 5.20 -10.38 29.86
C LEU A 131 5.86 -9.28 29.01
N ARG A 132 7.13 -8.96 29.29
CA ARG A 132 7.91 -8.02 28.48
C ARG A 132 8.15 -8.52 27.07
N THR A 133 8.53 -9.77 26.91
CA THR A 133 8.73 -10.40 25.60
C THR A 133 7.42 -10.53 24.82
N VAL A 134 6.34 -10.91 25.54
CA VAL A 134 4.99 -10.99 24.93
C VAL A 134 4.51 -9.61 24.49
N ALA A 135 4.69 -8.57 25.30
CA ALA A 135 4.34 -7.20 24.98
C ALA A 135 5.07 -6.68 23.73
N LYS A 136 6.38 -6.97 23.62
CA LYS A 136 7.18 -6.60 22.45
C LYS A 136 6.63 -7.24 21.15
N ALA A 137 6.38 -8.54 21.17
CA ALA A 137 5.82 -9.24 20.02
C ALA A 137 4.41 -8.72 19.67
N GLY A 138 3.57 -8.46 20.67
CA GLY A 138 2.22 -7.91 20.48
C GLY A 138 2.25 -6.51 19.86
N LEU A 139 3.11 -5.62 20.37
CA LEU A 139 3.26 -4.26 19.83
C LEU A 139 3.85 -4.25 18.42
N GLY A 140 4.79 -5.13 18.10
CA GLY A 140 5.30 -5.31 16.75
C GLY A 140 4.20 -5.73 15.78
N GLY A 141 3.39 -6.72 16.18
CA GLY A 141 2.28 -7.23 15.37
C GLY A 141 1.19 -6.18 15.08
N ILE A 142 0.77 -5.41 16.11
CA ILE A 142 -0.25 -4.37 15.92
C ILE A 142 0.28 -3.19 15.11
N SER A 143 1.57 -2.81 15.28
CA SER A 143 2.20 -1.75 14.49
C SER A 143 2.23 -2.10 13.01
N THR A 144 2.62 -3.32 12.66
CA THR A 144 2.63 -3.80 11.28
C THR A 144 1.21 -3.81 10.68
N ARG A 145 0.23 -4.32 11.44
CA ARG A 145 -1.17 -4.33 11.01
C ARG A 145 -1.72 -2.93 10.77
N TYR A 146 -1.45 -2.00 11.66
CA TYR A 146 -1.82 -0.59 11.52
C TYR A 146 -1.28 0.00 10.22
N MET A 147 0.03 -0.14 9.98
CA MET A 147 0.65 0.43 8.78
C MET A 147 0.14 -0.22 7.50
N ASP A 148 -0.06 -1.54 7.48
CA ASP A 148 -0.62 -2.23 6.31
C ASP A 148 -2.05 -1.76 6.01
N GLN A 149 -2.86 -1.54 7.04
CA GLN A 149 -4.23 -1.06 6.88
C GLN A 149 -4.30 0.39 6.41
N VAL A 150 -3.48 1.29 6.97
CA VAL A 150 -3.39 2.69 6.52
C VAL A 150 -3.00 2.74 5.04
N LYS A 151 -1.97 1.99 4.64
CA LYS A 151 -1.54 1.91 3.24
C LYS A 151 -2.64 1.39 2.32
N LEU A 152 -3.33 0.33 2.74
CA LEU A 152 -4.44 -0.25 1.99
C LEU A 152 -5.56 0.76 1.76
N VAL A 153 -5.97 1.48 2.82
CA VAL A 153 -7.04 2.49 2.74
C VAL A 153 -6.64 3.64 1.82
N HIS A 154 -5.40 4.14 1.92
CA HIS A 154 -4.92 5.17 0.99
C HIS A 154 -4.87 4.72 -0.47
N MET A 155 -4.39 3.50 -0.74
CA MET A 155 -4.37 2.95 -2.11
C MET A 155 -5.78 2.79 -2.67
N ALA A 156 -6.69 2.27 -1.86
CA ALA A 156 -8.08 2.09 -2.25
C ALA A 156 -8.86 3.41 -2.39
N GLY A 157 -8.41 4.47 -1.70
CA GLY A 157 -9.12 5.74 -1.65
C GLY A 157 -10.46 5.67 -0.90
N ALA A 158 -10.70 4.61 -0.15
CA ALA A 158 -11.87 4.44 0.71
C ALA A 158 -11.57 3.46 1.84
N ARG A 159 -12.22 3.62 3.01
CA ARG A 159 -12.10 2.70 4.13
C ARG A 159 -13.00 1.46 3.95
N GLY A 160 -14.13 1.65 3.29
CA GLY A 160 -15.17 0.64 3.18
C GLY A 160 -15.94 0.39 4.48
N SER A 161 -16.84 -0.58 4.41
CA SER A 161 -17.67 -0.99 5.52
C SER A 161 -16.91 -1.81 6.57
N GLN A 162 -17.49 -1.94 7.74
CA GLN A 162 -16.99 -2.84 8.78
C GLN A 162 -17.35 -4.28 8.38
N ASN A 163 -16.33 -5.07 8.08
CA ASN A 163 -16.46 -6.50 7.85
C ASN A 163 -15.95 -7.28 9.09
N GLY A 164 -16.03 -8.59 9.08
CA GLY A 164 -15.59 -9.45 10.19
C GLY A 164 -14.06 -9.49 10.38
N MET A 165 -13.30 -8.57 9.80
CA MET A 165 -11.86 -8.47 9.92
C MET A 165 -11.46 -7.62 11.13
N GLU A 166 -10.27 -7.88 11.66
CA GLU A 166 -9.69 -7.08 12.74
C GLU A 166 -9.11 -5.78 12.19
N TRP A 167 -9.87 -4.70 12.30
CA TRP A 167 -9.47 -3.37 11.88
C TRP A 167 -8.88 -2.57 13.05
N VAL A 168 -7.70 -2.02 12.84
CA VAL A 168 -7.06 -1.02 13.71
C VAL A 168 -7.48 0.38 13.24
N VAL A 169 -7.62 0.58 11.93
CA VAL A 169 -8.11 1.84 11.36
C VAL A 169 -9.63 1.89 11.49
N PRO A 170 -10.20 2.89 12.19
CA PRO A 170 -11.64 3.00 12.41
C PRO A 170 -12.40 3.32 11.11
N LEU A 171 -13.72 3.35 11.17
CA LEU A 171 -14.56 3.77 10.05
C LEU A 171 -14.34 5.24 9.70
N ALA A 172 -14.62 5.61 8.45
CA ALA A 172 -14.49 6.99 7.99
C ALA A 172 -15.42 7.99 8.72
N SER A 173 -16.47 7.49 9.37
CA SER A 173 -17.39 8.29 10.22
C SER A 173 -16.85 8.56 11.61
N ASP A 174 -15.78 7.90 12.03
CA ASP A 174 -15.18 8.07 13.34
C ASP A 174 -14.37 9.38 13.39
N PRO A 175 -14.49 10.19 14.44
CA PRO A 175 -13.76 11.46 14.56
C PRO A 175 -12.23 11.29 14.62
N GLU A 176 -11.72 10.12 15.04
CA GLU A 176 -10.28 9.83 15.06
C GLU A 176 -9.72 9.42 13.69
N PHE A 177 -10.58 9.08 12.73
CA PHE A 177 -10.16 8.58 11.41
C PHE A 177 -9.17 9.51 10.70
N ALA A 178 -9.48 10.81 10.63
CA ALA A 178 -8.64 11.79 9.96
C ALA A 178 -7.25 11.94 10.61
N SER A 179 -7.19 11.86 11.94
CA SER A 179 -5.93 11.94 12.69
C SER A 179 -5.06 10.69 12.51
N ILE A 180 -5.68 9.52 12.40
CA ILE A 180 -5.02 8.23 12.17
C ILE A 180 -4.48 8.13 10.74
N MET A 181 -5.24 8.65 9.76
CA MET A 181 -4.81 8.64 8.35
C MET A 181 -3.72 9.65 8.06
N VAL A 182 -3.57 10.71 8.85
CA VAL A 182 -2.61 11.81 8.73
C VAL A 182 -2.77 12.60 7.42
N ASN A 183 -2.55 11.97 6.28
CA ASN A 183 -2.76 12.57 4.96
C ASN A 183 -4.22 12.40 4.52
N THR A 184 -4.75 13.40 3.84
CA THR A 184 -6.14 13.38 3.36
C THR A 184 -6.37 12.20 2.43
N LEU A 185 -7.39 11.41 2.74
CA LEU A 185 -7.82 10.31 1.88
C LEU A 185 -8.46 10.88 0.61
N LYS A 186 -7.98 10.45 -0.55
CA LYS A 186 -8.48 10.89 -1.85
C LYS A 186 -9.00 9.69 -2.65
N ALA A 187 -10.15 9.83 -3.29
CA ALA A 187 -10.70 8.84 -4.19
C ALA A 187 -9.72 8.53 -5.34
N PRO A 188 -9.81 7.35 -5.98
CA PRO A 188 -9.05 7.08 -7.20
C PRO A 188 -9.41 8.11 -8.29
N THR A 189 -8.43 8.51 -9.11
CA THR A 189 -8.71 9.38 -10.26
C THR A 189 -9.56 8.66 -11.29
N TYR A 190 -10.35 9.39 -12.08
CA TYR A 190 -11.33 8.82 -13.01
C TYR A 190 -10.71 7.75 -13.94
N ASN A 191 -9.56 8.05 -14.55
CA ASN A 191 -8.85 7.14 -15.45
C ASN A 191 -8.14 5.97 -14.73
N ARG A 192 -8.22 5.90 -13.40
CA ARG A 192 -7.65 4.83 -12.57
C ARG A 192 -8.70 4.06 -11.78
N HIS A 193 -9.98 4.27 -12.09
CA HIS A 193 -11.08 3.59 -11.47
C HIS A 193 -11.83 2.76 -12.50
N PHE A 194 -11.72 1.45 -12.39
CA PHE A 194 -12.29 0.48 -13.29
C PHE A 194 -13.37 -0.35 -12.59
N TYR A 195 -14.24 -0.96 -13.39
CA TYR A 195 -15.32 -1.81 -12.91
C TYR A 195 -15.28 -3.15 -13.63
N ALA A 196 -15.61 -4.25 -12.95
CA ALA A 196 -15.71 -5.56 -13.57
C ALA A 196 -16.98 -5.66 -14.45
N GLY A 197 -16.99 -6.61 -15.36
CA GLY A 197 -18.13 -6.85 -16.24
C GLY A 197 -18.38 -5.70 -17.23
N ASP A 198 -19.64 -5.32 -17.41
CA ASP A 198 -20.06 -4.23 -18.28
C ASP A 198 -20.39 -2.94 -17.50
N ALA A 199 -20.22 -2.94 -16.17
CA ALA A 199 -20.47 -1.78 -15.34
C ALA A 199 -19.55 -0.60 -15.66
N THR A 200 -20.10 0.62 -15.59
CA THR A 200 -19.39 1.89 -15.80
C THR A 200 -19.34 2.76 -14.54
N ALA A 201 -20.06 2.40 -13.50
CA ALA A 201 -20.12 3.09 -12.23
C ALA A 201 -20.47 2.11 -11.10
N LEU A 202 -20.18 2.49 -9.84
CA LEU A 202 -20.56 1.70 -8.65
C LEU A 202 -22.07 1.46 -8.54
N SER A 203 -22.87 2.38 -9.04
CA SER A 203 -24.34 2.29 -9.04
C SER A 203 -24.90 1.31 -10.08
N ASN A 204 -24.09 0.95 -11.08
CA ASN A 204 -24.52 0.10 -12.21
C ASN A 204 -24.02 -1.34 -12.08
N LEU A 205 -23.28 -1.66 -11.01
CA LEU A 205 -22.83 -3.03 -10.75
C LEU A 205 -24.04 -3.95 -10.57
N ASP A 206 -23.96 -5.14 -11.18
CA ASP A 206 -24.94 -6.19 -11.04
C ASP A 206 -24.33 -7.51 -10.52
N THR A 207 -25.15 -8.52 -10.30
CA THR A 207 -24.71 -9.80 -9.74
C THR A 207 -23.81 -10.62 -10.67
N ALA A 208 -23.72 -10.27 -11.95
CA ALA A 208 -22.86 -10.92 -12.96
C ALA A 208 -21.49 -10.21 -13.11
N ASP A 209 -21.30 -9.03 -12.48
CA ASP A 209 -20.07 -8.22 -12.55
C ASP A 209 -19.00 -8.71 -11.55
N TYR A 210 -18.73 -10.00 -11.56
CA TYR A 210 -17.60 -10.56 -10.83
C TYR A 210 -16.38 -10.66 -11.72
N LEU A 211 -15.19 -10.53 -11.12
CA LEU A 211 -13.91 -10.50 -11.84
C LEU A 211 -13.69 -11.79 -12.66
N LYS A 212 -13.47 -11.63 -13.97
CA LYS A 212 -13.19 -12.70 -14.94
C LYS A 212 -11.79 -12.51 -15.54
N LEU A 213 -11.23 -13.52 -16.22
CA LEU A 213 -9.97 -13.38 -16.94
C LEU A 213 -10.09 -12.38 -18.11
N SER A 214 -11.25 -12.29 -18.74
CA SER A 214 -11.54 -11.28 -19.78
C SER A 214 -11.46 -9.85 -19.26
N ASP A 215 -11.78 -9.63 -17.97
CA ASP A 215 -11.65 -8.30 -17.36
C ASP A 215 -10.17 -7.93 -17.15
N LEU A 216 -9.31 -8.92 -16.91
CA LEU A 216 -7.86 -8.71 -16.84
C LEU A 216 -7.30 -8.32 -18.23
N ASP A 217 -7.77 -8.96 -19.30
CA ASP A 217 -7.37 -8.60 -20.67
C ASP A 217 -7.82 -7.18 -21.03
N ARG A 218 -9.08 -6.82 -20.69
CA ARG A 218 -9.59 -5.46 -20.85
C ARG A 218 -8.79 -4.45 -20.03
N LEU A 219 -8.49 -4.76 -18.78
CA LEU A 219 -7.69 -3.93 -17.89
C LEU A 219 -6.30 -3.68 -18.46
N ARG A 220 -5.67 -4.71 -19.05
CA ARG A 220 -4.38 -4.59 -19.71
C ARG A 220 -4.43 -3.60 -20.87
N THR A 221 -5.41 -3.73 -21.75
CA THR A 221 -5.62 -2.81 -22.86
C THR A 221 -5.80 -1.37 -22.39
N LEU A 222 -6.61 -1.15 -21.36
CA LEU A 222 -6.84 0.19 -20.78
C LEU A 222 -5.57 0.80 -20.17
N ILE A 223 -4.68 -0.03 -19.61
CA ILE A 223 -3.38 0.44 -19.08
C ILE A 223 -2.47 0.89 -20.23
N ASP A 224 -2.44 0.12 -21.31
CA ASP A 224 -1.53 0.38 -22.45
C ASP A 224 -1.99 1.57 -23.30
N GLU A 225 -3.30 1.80 -23.42
CA GLU A 225 -3.89 2.89 -24.22
C GLU A 225 -4.07 4.20 -23.42
N GLY A 226 -3.86 4.19 -22.12
CA GLY A 226 -4.08 5.37 -21.28
C GLY A 226 -3.08 6.51 -21.54
N ASP A 227 -3.54 7.76 -21.46
CA ASP A 227 -2.72 8.97 -21.66
C ASP A 227 -1.47 9.05 -20.75
N ASN A 228 -1.55 8.47 -19.57
CA ASN A 228 -0.44 8.34 -18.62
C ASN A 228 -0.31 6.85 -18.26
N PRO A 229 0.44 6.05 -19.00
CA PRO A 229 0.52 4.62 -18.79
C PRO A 229 1.04 4.28 -17.40
N LEU A 230 0.43 3.28 -16.78
CA LEU A 230 0.87 2.78 -15.48
C LEU A 230 2.24 2.12 -15.65
N GLN A 231 3.26 2.65 -14.97
CA GLN A 231 4.61 2.11 -15.11
C GLN A 231 4.69 0.66 -14.59
N PRO A 232 5.30 -0.26 -15.35
CA PRO A 232 5.43 -1.64 -14.93
C PRO A 232 6.38 -1.79 -13.75
N VAL A 233 6.12 -2.81 -12.95
CA VAL A 233 6.98 -3.18 -11.81
C VAL A 233 8.13 -4.03 -12.31
N LYS A 234 9.36 -3.69 -11.91
CA LYS A 234 10.55 -4.51 -12.15
C LYS A 234 11.00 -5.11 -10.83
N LEU A 235 10.88 -6.44 -10.72
CA LEU A 235 11.26 -7.17 -9.52
C LEU A 235 12.67 -7.76 -9.69
N ASP A 236 13.46 -7.72 -8.63
CA ASP A 236 14.79 -8.33 -8.63
C ASP A 236 14.69 -9.85 -8.88
N GLY A 237 15.48 -10.33 -9.84
CA GLY A 237 15.48 -11.74 -10.25
C GLY A 237 14.38 -12.15 -11.23
N ASP A 238 13.63 -11.20 -11.78
CA ASP A 238 12.71 -11.42 -12.90
C ASP A 238 13.45 -11.26 -14.22
N PHE A 239 13.70 -12.37 -14.92
CA PHE A 239 14.45 -12.39 -16.19
C PHE A 239 13.70 -11.74 -17.36
N ALA A 240 12.38 -11.65 -17.26
CA ALA A 240 11.54 -11.10 -18.31
C ALA A 240 11.13 -9.64 -18.06
N ALA A 241 11.67 -9.00 -17.02
CA ALA A 241 11.23 -7.68 -16.55
C ALA A 241 11.33 -6.56 -17.60
N ASP A 242 12.25 -6.68 -18.55
CA ASP A 242 12.46 -5.66 -19.58
C ASP A 242 11.61 -5.90 -20.85
N GLU A 243 11.27 -7.16 -21.18
CA GLU A 243 10.54 -7.49 -22.40
C GLU A 243 9.04 -7.72 -22.14
N ASP A 244 8.69 -8.26 -20.98
CA ASP A 244 7.30 -8.57 -20.62
C ASP A 244 6.91 -7.78 -19.36
N PRO A 245 6.26 -6.61 -19.51
CA PRO A 245 5.92 -5.75 -18.40
C PRO A 245 4.96 -6.42 -17.42
N LEU A 246 5.15 -6.14 -16.12
CA LEU A 246 4.44 -6.77 -15.01
C LEU A 246 3.71 -5.72 -14.17
N TRP A 247 2.46 -6.01 -13.82
CA TRP A 247 1.69 -5.28 -12.81
C TRP A 247 1.16 -6.24 -11.74
N ILE A 248 0.88 -5.75 -10.57
CA ILE A 248 0.44 -6.56 -9.43
C ILE A 248 -0.99 -6.20 -9.06
N LEU A 249 -1.92 -7.12 -9.24
CA LEU A 249 -3.32 -6.96 -8.81
C LEU A 249 -3.54 -7.64 -7.45
N LEU A 250 -3.82 -6.84 -6.44
CA LEU A 250 -4.20 -7.32 -5.11
C LEU A 250 -5.71 -7.57 -5.06
N VAL A 251 -6.10 -8.79 -4.80
CA VAL A 251 -7.50 -9.20 -4.75
C VAL A 251 -7.88 -9.74 -3.38
N SER A 252 -9.15 -9.60 -3.00
CA SER A 252 -9.65 -10.21 -1.76
C SER A 252 -9.67 -11.74 -1.87
N PRO A 253 -9.66 -12.47 -0.74
CA PRO A 253 -9.75 -13.93 -0.76
C PRO A 253 -10.99 -14.46 -1.48
N ARG A 254 -12.12 -13.74 -1.36
CA ARG A 254 -13.40 -14.12 -2.00
C ARG A 254 -13.34 -13.93 -3.51
N VAL A 255 -12.86 -12.79 -3.99
CA VAL A 255 -12.69 -12.52 -5.43
C VAL A 255 -11.73 -13.53 -6.06
N TYR A 256 -10.61 -13.84 -5.39
CA TYR A 256 -9.68 -14.86 -5.87
C TYR A 256 -10.33 -16.25 -5.95
N GLY A 257 -11.11 -16.63 -4.93
CA GLY A 257 -11.86 -17.89 -4.93
C GLY A 257 -12.89 -17.95 -6.05
N ASN A 258 -13.60 -16.85 -6.32
CA ASN A 258 -14.58 -16.76 -7.40
C ASN A 258 -13.90 -16.87 -8.79
N LEU A 259 -12.74 -16.20 -8.96
CA LEU A 259 -11.93 -16.32 -10.18
C LEU A 259 -11.54 -17.78 -10.46
N LEU A 260 -11.14 -18.53 -9.43
CA LEU A 260 -10.80 -19.96 -9.57
C LEU A 260 -12.03 -20.84 -9.87
N ARG A 261 -13.21 -20.48 -9.38
CA ARG A 261 -14.45 -21.24 -9.61
C ARG A 261 -14.99 -21.11 -11.04
N GLN A 262 -14.79 -19.96 -11.66
CA GLN A 262 -15.28 -19.66 -13.02
C GLN A 262 -14.37 -20.21 -14.11
N THR A 263 -13.08 -20.20 -13.84
CA THR A 263 -12.08 -20.54 -14.82
C THR A 263 -12.07 -22.05 -15.07
N GLY A 264 -12.11 -22.50 -16.31
CA GLY A 264 -11.99 -23.92 -16.64
C GLY A 264 -10.67 -24.53 -16.11
N THR A 265 -10.67 -25.81 -15.78
CA THR A 265 -9.53 -26.47 -15.12
C THR A 265 -8.20 -26.29 -15.86
N SER A 266 -8.20 -26.24 -17.18
CA SER A 266 -7.00 -26.01 -18.00
C SER A 266 -6.48 -24.58 -17.86
N ALA A 267 -7.36 -23.58 -17.93
CA ALA A 267 -6.98 -22.18 -17.81
C ALA A 267 -6.47 -21.83 -16.38
N ILE A 268 -7.04 -22.42 -15.34
CA ILE A 268 -6.51 -22.29 -13.97
C ILE A 268 -5.09 -22.81 -13.86
N ARG A 269 -4.82 -23.98 -14.44
CA ARG A 269 -3.48 -24.57 -14.42
C ARG A 269 -2.48 -23.68 -15.14
N THR A 270 -2.83 -23.17 -16.31
CA THR A 270 -2.00 -22.22 -17.08
C THR A 270 -1.76 -20.94 -16.27
N PHE A 271 -2.77 -20.35 -15.66
CA PHE A 271 -2.68 -19.16 -14.85
C PHE A 271 -1.70 -19.31 -13.65
N GLN A 272 -1.74 -20.44 -12.97
CA GLN A 272 -0.83 -20.71 -11.86
C GLN A 272 0.56 -21.15 -12.34
N GLN A 273 0.64 -21.87 -13.47
CA GLN A 273 1.89 -22.34 -14.04
C GLN A 273 2.72 -21.18 -14.55
N ASN A 274 2.14 -20.24 -15.29
CA ASN A 274 2.80 -19.03 -15.78
C ASN A 274 3.50 -18.26 -14.65
N ALA A 275 2.83 -18.10 -13.50
CA ALA A 275 3.44 -17.43 -12.35
C ALA A 275 4.66 -18.17 -11.81
N ARG A 276 4.60 -19.50 -11.74
CA ARG A 276 5.71 -20.33 -11.24
C ARG A 276 6.89 -20.37 -12.22
N GLU A 277 6.62 -20.40 -13.50
CA GLU A 277 7.67 -20.41 -14.54
C GLU A 277 8.43 -19.09 -14.58
N ARG A 278 7.74 -17.96 -14.48
CA ARG A 278 8.37 -16.63 -14.51
C ARG A 278 9.24 -16.37 -13.27
N GLY A 279 8.84 -16.80 -12.10
CA GLY A 279 9.47 -16.40 -10.84
C GLY A 279 9.75 -17.51 -9.84
N ALA A 280 10.29 -18.66 -10.28
CA ALA A 280 10.53 -19.81 -9.41
C ALA A 280 11.34 -19.51 -8.14
N LYS A 281 12.19 -18.49 -8.15
CA LYS A 281 13.06 -18.08 -7.02
C LYS A 281 12.53 -16.90 -6.22
N ASN A 282 11.50 -16.17 -6.70
CA ASN A 282 10.99 -14.99 -6.03
C ASN A 282 9.72 -15.33 -5.23
N PRO A 283 9.67 -15.03 -3.90
CA PRO A 283 8.51 -15.32 -3.06
C PRO A 283 7.20 -14.66 -3.49
N LEU A 284 7.25 -13.59 -4.32
CA LEU A 284 6.05 -12.94 -4.86
C LEU A 284 5.30 -13.82 -5.85
N PHE A 285 6.00 -14.70 -6.57
CA PHE A 285 5.43 -15.60 -7.56
C PHE A 285 5.04 -16.98 -6.99
N THR A 286 5.31 -17.23 -5.72
CA THR A 286 4.99 -18.51 -5.07
C THR A 286 3.72 -18.40 -4.21
N GLY A 287 2.98 -19.49 -4.06
CA GLY A 287 1.76 -19.57 -3.24
C GLY A 287 0.47 -19.38 -4.03
N THR A 288 -0.49 -18.66 -3.46
CA THR A 288 -1.79 -18.35 -4.09
C THR A 288 -1.65 -17.14 -5.03
N VAL A 289 -1.02 -17.37 -6.17
CA VAL A 289 -0.70 -16.35 -7.16
C VAL A 289 -1.00 -16.90 -8.55
N GLY A 290 -1.40 -16.04 -9.47
CA GLY A 290 -1.56 -16.39 -10.87
C GLY A 290 -1.10 -15.25 -11.75
N LEU A 291 -0.56 -15.55 -12.91
CA LEU A 291 -0.12 -14.58 -13.91
C LEU A 291 -0.96 -14.72 -15.17
N TRP A 292 -1.58 -13.61 -15.58
CA TRP A 292 -2.36 -13.54 -16.80
C TRP A 292 -2.09 -12.23 -17.52
N ASN A 293 -1.68 -12.28 -18.78
CA ASN A 293 -1.41 -11.12 -19.62
C ASN A 293 -0.57 -10.02 -18.95
N GLY A 294 0.54 -10.39 -18.27
CA GLY A 294 1.40 -9.45 -17.54
C GLY A 294 0.83 -8.95 -16.20
N ILE A 295 -0.37 -9.38 -15.80
CA ILE A 295 -0.97 -9.02 -14.51
C ILE A 295 -0.80 -10.17 -13.51
N LEU A 296 -0.02 -9.92 -12.46
CA LEU A 296 0.20 -10.86 -11.36
C LEU A 296 -0.91 -10.70 -10.33
N VAL A 297 -1.88 -11.59 -10.34
CA VAL A 297 -2.99 -11.61 -9.39
C VAL A 297 -2.54 -12.23 -8.08
N LYS A 298 -2.58 -11.45 -7.01
CA LYS A 298 -2.16 -11.87 -5.67
C LYS A 298 -3.28 -11.72 -4.65
N LYS A 299 -3.51 -12.77 -3.90
CA LYS A 299 -4.50 -12.75 -2.82
C LYS A 299 -3.99 -11.93 -1.63
N MET A 300 -4.76 -10.95 -1.15
CA MET A 300 -4.51 -10.26 0.10
C MET A 300 -4.67 -11.23 1.29
N PRO A 301 -3.83 -11.10 2.34
CA PRO A 301 -3.84 -12.11 3.41
C PRO A 301 -5.12 -12.08 4.23
N ARG A 302 -5.54 -10.94 4.77
CA ARG A 302 -6.72 -10.82 5.63
C ARG A 302 -7.51 -9.55 5.42
N THR A 303 -6.83 -8.42 5.23
CA THR A 303 -7.48 -7.11 5.15
C THR A 303 -7.78 -6.77 3.69
N PHE A 304 -9.00 -6.38 3.38
CA PHE A 304 -9.45 -5.94 2.07
C PHE A 304 -10.61 -4.95 2.22
N ILE A 305 -10.83 -4.13 1.21
CA ILE A 305 -11.91 -3.14 1.20
C ILE A 305 -13.17 -3.77 0.64
N GLU A 306 -14.23 -3.65 1.40
CA GLU A 306 -15.56 -4.17 1.08
C GLU A 306 -16.59 -3.05 1.22
N PHE A 307 -17.51 -2.97 0.27
CA PHE A 307 -18.66 -2.07 0.32
C PHE A 307 -19.93 -2.89 0.37
N VAL A 308 -20.83 -2.49 1.24
CA VAL A 308 -22.16 -3.10 1.32
C VAL A 308 -23.14 -2.38 0.39
N SER A 309 -24.25 -3.04 0.09
CA SER A 309 -25.34 -2.45 -0.71
C SER A 309 -25.80 -1.12 -0.14
N ASN A 310 -26.03 -0.14 -1.01
CA ASN A 310 -26.44 1.24 -0.67
C ASN A 310 -25.42 2.04 0.15
N GLU A 311 -24.18 1.60 0.27
CA GLU A 311 -23.12 2.38 0.90
C GLU A 311 -22.71 3.57 0.01
N VAL A 312 -22.44 4.71 0.64
CA VAL A 312 -22.04 5.94 -0.07
C VAL A 312 -20.51 5.97 -0.11
N VAL A 313 -19.95 6.01 -1.30
CA VAL A 313 -18.50 5.98 -1.54
C VAL A 313 -18.11 7.21 -2.36
N THR A 314 -17.00 7.85 -2.02
CA THR A 314 -16.45 8.96 -2.78
C THR A 314 -15.75 8.44 -4.05
N THR A 315 -16.12 9.02 -5.20
CA THR A 315 -15.57 8.68 -6.52
C THR A 315 -15.20 9.95 -7.29
N ALA A 316 -14.29 9.84 -8.26
CA ALA A 316 -14.01 10.94 -9.19
C ALA A 316 -14.98 10.90 -10.38
N THR A 317 -15.46 12.09 -10.82
CA THR A 317 -16.51 12.20 -11.83
C THR A 317 -16.01 12.46 -13.24
N SER A 318 -14.81 12.99 -13.41
CA SER A 318 -14.34 13.49 -14.70
C SER A 318 -12.87 13.20 -14.94
N ALA A 319 -12.55 12.88 -16.20
CA ALA A 319 -11.17 12.76 -16.67
C ALA A 319 -10.50 14.12 -16.90
N ALA A 320 -11.28 15.18 -17.15
CA ALA A 320 -10.76 16.52 -17.48
C ALA A 320 -10.36 17.33 -16.23
N ALA A 321 -10.95 17.03 -15.08
CA ALA A 321 -10.60 17.67 -13.81
C ALA A 321 -10.85 16.71 -12.66
N TYR A 322 -9.97 16.69 -11.68
CA TYR A 322 -10.19 15.90 -10.49
C TYR A 322 -11.24 16.56 -9.60
N THR A 323 -12.44 16.01 -9.62
CA THR A 323 -13.55 16.44 -8.77
C THR A 323 -14.16 15.22 -8.11
N GLU A 324 -14.26 15.26 -6.79
CA GLU A 324 -14.85 14.18 -5.99
C GLU A 324 -16.36 14.39 -5.84
N THR A 325 -17.09 13.29 -5.97
CA THR A 325 -18.52 13.21 -5.67
C THR A 325 -18.82 11.94 -4.91
N THR A 326 -20.00 11.89 -4.30
CA THR A 326 -20.47 10.68 -3.62
C THR A 326 -21.31 9.85 -4.59
N THR A 327 -21.02 8.56 -4.68
CA THR A 327 -21.78 7.58 -5.47
C THR A 327 -22.29 6.50 -4.54
N THR A 328 -23.54 6.10 -4.71
CA THR A 328 -24.13 5.00 -3.94
C THR A 328 -23.86 3.68 -4.63
N VAL A 329 -23.39 2.70 -3.88
CA VAL A 329 -23.19 1.33 -4.36
C VAL A 329 -24.55 0.72 -4.71
N ALA A 330 -24.60 -0.05 -5.80
CA ALA A 330 -25.80 -0.76 -6.24
C ALA A 330 -26.41 -1.63 -5.14
N ASN A 331 -27.73 -1.75 -5.13
CA ASN A 331 -28.42 -2.61 -4.16
C ASN A 331 -28.45 -4.06 -4.63
N LEU A 332 -27.41 -4.81 -4.28
CA LEU A 332 -27.21 -6.20 -4.70
C LEU A 332 -27.65 -7.22 -3.64
N GLY A 333 -27.96 -6.77 -2.42
CA GLY A 333 -28.25 -7.62 -1.28
C GLY A 333 -27.01 -8.15 -0.54
N ALA A 334 -27.22 -8.75 0.62
CA ALA A 334 -26.13 -9.12 1.56
C ALA A 334 -25.16 -10.20 1.02
N ASN A 335 -25.58 -11.00 0.03
CA ASN A 335 -24.75 -12.07 -0.52
C ASN A 335 -23.80 -11.61 -1.63
N TYR A 336 -23.91 -10.36 -2.07
CA TYR A 336 -23.17 -9.80 -3.19
C TYR A 336 -22.49 -8.47 -2.81
N PRO A 337 -21.60 -8.46 -1.80
CA PRO A 337 -20.84 -7.25 -1.50
C PRO A 337 -19.90 -6.90 -2.66
N VAL A 338 -19.57 -5.61 -2.76
CA VAL A 338 -18.60 -5.12 -3.73
C VAL A 338 -17.23 -5.07 -3.07
N HIS A 339 -16.22 -5.68 -3.69
CA HIS A 339 -14.84 -5.64 -3.22
C HIS A 339 -14.00 -4.79 -4.14
N ARG A 340 -13.20 -3.91 -3.56
CA ARG A 340 -12.24 -3.10 -4.29
C ARG A 340 -10.90 -3.83 -4.36
N CYS A 341 -10.49 -4.19 -5.58
CA CYS A 341 -9.19 -4.74 -5.89
C CYS A 341 -8.24 -3.62 -6.29
N ILE A 342 -6.96 -3.74 -5.97
CA ILE A 342 -5.97 -2.67 -6.16
C ILE A 342 -4.91 -3.17 -7.13
N LEU A 343 -4.77 -2.46 -8.25
CA LEU A 343 -3.71 -2.68 -9.22
C LEU A 343 -2.54 -1.75 -8.92
N LEU A 344 -1.36 -2.33 -8.81
CA LEU A 344 -0.12 -1.64 -8.49
C LEU A 344 0.84 -1.70 -9.67
N GLY A 345 1.32 -0.54 -10.08
CA GLY A 345 2.50 -0.34 -10.90
C GLY A 345 3.69 0.11 -10.07
N ALA A 346 4.76 0.53 -10.71
CA ALA A 346 5.91 1.13 -10.04
C ALA A 346 5.53 2.50 -9.45
N GLN A 347 6.20 2.91 -8.36
CA GLN A 347 5.98 4.18 -7.68
C GLN A 347 4.49 4.45 -7.36
N ALA A 348 3.83 3.44 -6.82
CA ALA A 348 2.42 3.52 -6.47
C ALA A 348 2.19 4.31 -5.18
N PHE A 349 3.11 4.14 -4.23
CA PHE A 349 2.92 4.58 -2.85
C PHE A 349 4.23 5.08 -2.24
N ALA A 350 4.15 6.19 -1.50
CA ALA A 350 5.27 6.70 -0.72
C ALA A 350 5.04 6.46 0.77
N GLU A 351 6.06 5.97 1.43
CA GLU A 351 6.14 5.88 2.88
C GLU A 351 7.40 6.59 3.37
N ALA A 352 7.23 7.53 4.29
CA ALA A 352 8.31 8.28 4.86
C ALA A 352 8.40 8.04 6.36
N PHE A 353 9.64 7.79 6.86
CA PHE A 353 9.89 7.58 8.27
C PHE A 353 10.89 8.62 8.78
N GLY A 354 10.48 9.37 9.81
CA GLY A 354 11.36 10.26 10.56
C GLY A 354 12.26 9.48 11.52
N LYS A 355 13.37 10.10 11.90
CA LYS A 355 14.23 9.60 12.99
C LYS A 355 13.98 10.44 14.24
N ASP A 356 13.84 9.78 15.38
CA ASP A 356 13.80 10.48 16.67
C ASP A 356 15.17 11.09 16.96
N SER A 357 15.21 12.39 17.23
CA SER A 357 16.43 13.13 17.54
C SER A 357 17.19 12.61 18.77
N ALA A 358 16.46 12.05 19.73
CA ALA A 358 17.04 11.56 20.98
C ALA A 358 17.70 10.18 20.83
N THR A 359 17.10 9.28 20.03
CA THR A 359 17.56 7.90 19.90
C THR A 359 18.24 7.61 18.57
N GLY A 360 17.97 8.43 17.54
CA GLY A 360 18.45 8.21 16.17
C GLY A 360 17.82 7.01 15.47
N THR A 361 16.74 6.43 16.03
CA THR A 361 16.01 5.28 15.49
C THR A 361 14.65 5.71 14.93
N HIS A 362 14.12 4.97 13.95
CA HIS A 362 12.80 5.23 13.38
C HIS A 362 11.67 4.84 14.33
N PHE A 363 11.85 3.74 15.07
CA PHE A 363 10.94 3.29 16.10
C PHE A 363 11.61 3.47 17.45
N ASN A 364 10.87 3.98 18.40
CA ASN A 364 11.33 4.19 19.76
C ASN A 364 10.50 3.36 20.73
N TRP A 365 11.20 2.57 21.54
CA TRP A 365 10.61 1.78 22.61
C TRP A 365 10.72 2.55 23.92
N ASN A 366 9.65 2.65 24.65
CA ASN A 366 9.63 3.24 25.98
C ASN A 366 9.00 2.28 26.99
N GLU A 367 9.59 2.23 28.17
CA GLU A 367 9.09 1.48 29.33
C GLU A 367 8.92 2.44 30.48
N GLU A 368 7.72 2.51 31.04
CA GLU A 368 7.40 3.35 32.17
C GLU A 368 6.89 2.52 33.32
N LEU A 369 7.35 2.85 34.55
CA LEU A 369 6.92 2.24 35.78
C LEU A 369 5.88 3.16 36.42
N THR A 370 4.63 2.73 36.40
CA THR A 370 3.48 3.44 36.98
C THR A 370 3.06 2.81 38.28
N ASP A 371 2.12 3.44 39.00
CA ASP A 371 1.57 2.97 40.28
C ASP A 371 2.68 2.58 41.30
N HIS A 372 3.53 3.55 41.64
CA HIS A 372 4.64 3.35 42.58
C HIS A 372 5.57 2.18 42.21
N LYS A 373 5.80 1.96 40.90
CA LYS A 373 6.60 0.87 40.35
C LYS A 373 5.97 -0.51 40.45
N ASN A 374 4.67 -0.58 40.59
CA ASN A 374 3.91 -1.83 40.62
C ASN A 374 3.57 -2.32 39.21
N VAL A 375 3.27 -1.41 38.29
CA VAL A 375 2.87 -1.70 36.89
C VAL A 375 3.95 -1.27 35.94
N VAL A 376 4.21 -2.07 34.90
CA VAL A 376 5.12 -1.73 33.80
C VAL A 376 4.30 -1.53 32.56
N GLU A 377 4.35 -0.34 31.98
CA GLU A 377 3.73 0.01 30.73
C GLU A 377 4.79 0.02 29.62
N PHE A 378 4.46 -0.59 28.49
CA PHE A 378 5.30 -0.64 27.31
C PHE A 378 4.67 0.18 26.20
N SER A 379 5.45 0.99 25.51
CA SER A 379 4.98 1.74 24.36
C SER A 379 5.99 1.75 23.22
N VAL A 380 5.47 1.74 21.99
CA VAL A 380 6.21 1.95 20.76
C VAL A 380 5.70 3.24 20.13
N ARG A 381 6.61 4.10 19.73
CA ARG A 381 6.31 5.30 18.98
C ARG A 381 7.15 5.34 17.71
N ALA A 382 6.57 5.88 16.63
CA ALA A 382 7.28 6.18 15.40
C ALA A 382 6.72 7.46 14.78
N ILE A 383 7.53 8.09 13.93
CA ILE A 383 7.12 9.22 13.12
C ILE A 383 7.06 8.71 11.70
N GLY A 384 5.90 8.81 11.07
CA GLY A 384 5.71 8.33 9.70
C GLY A 384 4.60 9.06 8.97
N GLY A 385 4.67 9.01 7.64
CA GLY A 385 3.64 9.49 6.75
C GLY A 385 3.45 8.52 5.60
N PHE A 386 2.20 8.36 5.20
CA PHE A 386 1.78 7.37 4.22
C PHE A 386 0.82 8.02 3.23
N SER A 387 1.06 7.89 1.93
CA SER A 387 0.08 8.32 0.92
C SER A 387 0.37 7.66 -0.43
N LYS A 388 -0.67 7.48 -1.26
CA LYS A 388 -0.47 7.14 -2.66
C LYS A 388 0.10 8.33 -3.41
N LEU A 389 0.96 8.05 -4.39
CA LEU A 389 1.57 9.10 -5.21
C LEU A 389 0.57 9.62 -6.24
N ARG A 390 0.36 10.94 -6.22
CA ARG A 390 -0.51 11.66 -7.14
C ARG A 390 0.20 12.88 -7.66
N PHE A 391 0.22 13.02 -8.96
CA PHE A 391 0.89 14.11 -9.65
C PHE A 391 -0.07 14.80 -10.63
N LYS A 392 0.33 15.93 -11.15
CA LYS A 392 -0.38 16.61 -12.24
C LYS A 392 0.26 16.25 -13.57
N ASN A 393 -0.59 15.90 -14.54
CA ASN A 393 -0.17 15.73 -15.91
C ASN A 393 0.13 17.10 -16.56
N LYS A 394 0.58 17.10 -17.81
CA LYS A 394 0.86 18.33 -18.56
C LYS A 394 -0.34 19.27 -18.68
N SER A 395 -1.56 18.73 -18.68
CA SER A 395 -2.80 19.50 -18.72
C SER A 395 -3.22 20.03 -17.34
N GLY A 396 -2.41 19.80 -16.29
CA GLY A 396 -2.69 20.24 -14.91
C GLY A 396 -3.73 19.40 -14.17
N VAL A 397 -4.15 18.26 -14.74
CA VAL A 397 -5.10 17.35 -14.11
C VAL A 397 -4.38 16.37 -13.20
N ASP A 398 -4.92 16.17 -12.01
CA ASP A 398 -4.38 15.20 -11.05
C ASP A 398 -4.59 13.77 -11.55
N TYR A 399 -3.56 12.93 -11.45
CA TYR A 399 -3.63 11.50 -11.72
C TYR A 399 -2.88 10.68 -10.67
N ASP A 400 -3.41 9.50 -10.35
CA ASP A 400 -2.72 8.53 -9.50
C ASP A 400 -1.59 7.87 -10.32
N ASN A 401 -0.34 7.99 -9.86
CA ASN A 401 0.83 7.59 -10.65
C ASN A 401 0.89 6.07 -10.85
N GLY A 402 0.97 5.30 -9.77
CA GLY A 402 1.19 3.86 -9.84
C GLY A 402 0.03 3.02 -9.28
N VAL A 403 -1.12 3.62 -8.95
CA VAL A 403 -2.28 2.92 -8.39
C VAL A 403 -3.48 3.03 -9.31
N ALA A 404 -4.14 1.91 -9.55
CA ALA A 404 -5.48 1.87 -10.11
C ALA A 404 -6.35 0.93 -9.27
N VAL A 405 -7.66 1.08 -9.34
CA VAL A 405 -8.59 0.20 -8.62
C VAL A 405 -9.59 -0.41 -9.58
N ILE A 406 -10.03 -1.60 -9.26
CA ILE A 406 -11.15 -2.27 -9.93
C ILE A 406 -12.17 -2.71 -8.89
N ASP A 407 -13.39 -2.22 -9.03
CA ASP A 407 -14.51 -2.61 -8.20
C ASP A 407 -15.24 -3.79 -8.83
N THR A 408 -15.46 -4.83 -8.07
CA THR A 408 -16.05 -6.10 -8.54
C THR A 408 -17.01 -6.64 -7.50
N VAL A 409 -18.08 -7.23 -7.96
CA VAL A 409 -18.99 -7.97 -7.09
C VAL A 409 -18.32 -9.27 -6.62
N ALA A 410 -18.45 -9.57 -5.35
CA ALA A 410 -17.85 -10.74 -4.73
C ALA A 410 -18.92 -11.67 -4.14
N PRO A 411 -19.58 -12.50 -4.95
CA PRO A 411 -20.60 -13.43 -4.47
C PRO A 411 -20.11 -14.29 -3.31
N SER A 412 -20.96 -14.49 -2.33
CA SER A 412 -20.67 -15.39 -1.19
C SER A 412 -20.32 -16.80 -1.67
N PRO A 413 -19.43 -17.54 -0.98
CA PRO A 413 -19.01 -18.88 -1.40
C PRO A 413 -20.15 -19.87 -1.59
N ASN A 414 -21.28 -19.64 -0.90
CA ASN A 414 -22.47 -20.49 -0.94
C ASN A 414 -23.43 -20.16 -2.09
N VAL A 415 -23.11 -19.11 -2.87
CA VAL A 415 -23.92 -18.70 -4.03
C VAL A 415 -23.32 -19.28 -5.29
N ALA A 416 -24.15 -19.82 -6.19
CA ALA A 416 -23.71 -20.21 -7.52
C ALA A 416 -23.27 -18.97 -8.31
N LEU A 417 -22.20 -19.13 -9.09
CA LEU A 417 -21.79 -18.09 -10.03
C LEU A 417 -22.65 -18.22 -11.29
N ALA A 418 -23.15 -17.10 -11.78
CA ALA A 418 -23.97 -17.05 -12.98
C ALA A 418 -23.15 -17.33 -14.25
#